data_5137b73e94377c3165705e755cda4901
#
_entry.id   5137b73e94377c3165705e755cda4901
#
_cell.length_a   1.000
_cell.length_b   1.000
_cell.length_c   1.000
_cell.angle_alpha   90.00
_cell.angle_beta   90.00
_cell.angle_gamma   90.00
#
_symmetry.space_group_name_H-M   'P 1'
#
loop_
_entity.id
_entity.type
_entity.pdbx_description
1 polymer ?
#
loop_
_entity_poly.entity_id
_entity_poly.type
_entity_poly.pdbx_seq_one_letter_code
_entity_poly.pdbx_strand_id
1 'polypeptide(L)'
;MTKFIFVTGGVVSGIGKGISAASIGRLLKDRGLSVFMQKFDPYLNIDPGTMSPYQHGEVFVTKDGAETDLDLGHYERFIDEELTKGASITTGKVYSTVIAKERRGDYDGATVQVIPHITNEIKNAVYKAAKESKADVVITEIGGTVGDIESLPFLEAIRQIHSENKESDVLFVHTVLVPNIPGSDELKTKPTQHSFKELMSNGIKTDVIIVRSNGLVTKDLREKISLFCDVPVDAVIQSTNVDLIYEVPLVFHEQHLDDYILNKLELKDRPASKGKWREMVERFKDVKGEVTIGLVGKYVSLHDAYLSVTQALTDAGCENGYKVNIKWINSEEIEKKASILEGLDGIIVPGGFGSRGTEGMIMASKYARENNVPYFGICYGMQIALIDVARNKLGFKDANSTEINPDTNYPIIDLLENQKDIKNVGGTLRLGNYDCSLEKDSLVYKLYGEEKIKERHRHRYEFNNDYRGKIRSAGVTFSGINEDKDLVEIIEIKDNDFFVACQFHPEFKSRPTKVHPLFNGFIKAAIKNKNK
;
A
#
# COMPACT_ATOMS: atom_id res chain seq x y z
N MET A 1 3.83 -28.30 8.34
CA MET A 1 4.77 -27.33 8.97
C MET A 1 4.87 -26.15 8.03
N THR A 2 4.84 -24.92 8.53
CA THR A 2 4.96 -23.70 7.70
C THR A 2 6.35 -23.63 7.07
N LYS A 3 6.43 -23.28 5.79
CA LYS A 3 7.68 -23.02 5.06
C LYS A 3 8.01 -21.53 5.06
N PHE A 4 9.27 -21.20 4.94
CA PHE A 4 9.76 -19.81 4.98
C PHE A 4 10.48 -19.45 3.68
N ILE A 5 10.13 -18.31 3.11
CA ILE A 5 10.83 -17.73 1.96
C ILE A 5 11.34 -16.36 2.37
N PHE A 6 12.64 -16.14 2.29
CA PHE A 6 13.25 -14.84 2.56
C PHE A 6 13.70 -14.19 1.26
N VAL A 7 13.21 -12.96 1.02
CA VAL A 7 13.54 -12.19 -0.18
C VAL A 7 14.47 -11.06 0.21
N THR A 8 15.69 -11.10 -0.30
CA THR A 8 16.72 -10.08 -0.13
C THR A 8 16.98 -9.36 -1.44
N GLY A 9 17.65 -8.23 -1.40
CA GLY A 9 18.08 -7.54 -2.62
C GLY A 9 19.40 -6.85 -2.47
N GLY A 10 20.08 -6.71 -3.58
CA GLY A 10 21.38 -6.07 -3.62
C GLY A 10 21.56 -5.13 -4.80
N VAL A 11 22.70 -4.47 -4.84
CA VAL A 11 23.14 -3.50 -5.85
C VAL A 11 22.54 -2.11 -5.64
N VAL A 12 21.19 -1.96 -5.66
CA VAL A 12 20.52 -0.67 -5.49
C VAL A 12 19.17 -0.83 -4.77
N SER A 13 18.71 0.24 -4.12
CA SER A 13 17.33 0.34 -3.61
C SER A 13 16.33 0.45 -4.77
N GLY A 14 15.05 0.16 -4.52
CA GLY A 14 14.01 0.25 -5.56
C GLY A 14 14.09 -0.81 -6.66
N ILE A 15 14.86 -1.88 -6.44
CA ILE A 15 15.08 -2.96 -7.43
C ILE A 15 13.84 -3.82 -7.70
N GLY A 16 12.75 -3.62 -6.94
CA GLY A 16 11.51 -4.37 -7.08
C GLY A 16 11.44 -5.65 -6.22
N LYS A 17 12.11 -5.67 -5.06
CA LYS A 17 11.99 -6.75 -4.07
C LYS A 17 10.54 -7.00 -3.67
N GLY A 18 9.79 -5.94 -3.32
CA GLY A 18 8.39 -6.02 -2.89
C GLY A 18 7.50 -6.66 -3.94
N ILE A 19 7.61 -6.22 -5.19
CA ILE A 19 6.88 -6.80 -6.32
C ILE A 19 7.28 -8.25 -6.58
N SER A 20 8.56 -8.58 -6.45
CA SER A 20 9.05 -9.95 -6.60
C SER A 20 8.48 -10.87 -5.50
N ALA A 21 8.53 -10.42 -4.24
CA ALA A 21 7.97 -11.15 -3.10
C ALA A 21 6.44 -11.32 -3.25
N ALA A 22 5.72 -10.27 -3.60
CA ALA A 22 4.29 -10.29 -3.85
C ALA A 22 3.92 -11.24 -5.01
N SER A 23 4.73 -11.24 -6.07
CA SER A 23 4.54 -12.14 -7.23
C SER A 23 4.73 -13.60 -6.86
N ILE A 24 5.74 -13.92 -6.06
CA ILE A 24 5.92 -15.27 -5.51
C ILE A 24 4.71 -15.64 -4.65
N GLY A 25 4.24 -14.73 -3.79
CA GLY A 25 3.04 -14.92 -2.99
C GLY A 25 1.82 -15.24 -3.85
N ARG A 26 1.60 -14.48 -4.95
CA ARG A 26 0.52 -14.73 -5.91
C ARG A 26 0.62 -16.12 -6.55
N LEU A 27 1.80 -16.50 -7.02
CA LEU A 27 2.02 -17.80 -7.63
C LEU A 27 1.69 -18.96 -6.68
N LEU A 28 2.12 -18.87 -5.42
CA LEU A 28 1.82 -19.90 -4.42
C LEU A 28 0.33 -19.92 -4.05
N LYS A 29 -0.35 -18.77 -4.01
CA LYS A 29 -1.81 -18.69 -3.87
C LYS A 29 -2.52 -19.37 -5.05
N ASP A 30 -2.03 -19.19 -6.27
CA ASP A 30 -2.58 -19.85 -7.45
C ASP A 30 -2.38 -21.38 -7.45
N ARG A 31 -1.37 -21.87 -6.72
CA ARG A 31 -1.19 -23.28 -6.38
C ARG A 31 -2.05 -23.74 -5.19
N GLY A 32 -2.95 -22.88 -4.67
CA GLY A 32 -3.86 -23.20 -3.58
C GLY A 32 -3.20 -23.29 -2.21
N LEU A 33 -2.04 -22.66 -2.02
CA LEU A 33 -1.37 -22.54 -0.73
C LEU A 33 -1.85 -21.28 0.01
N SER A 34 -1.93 -21.34 1.31
CA SER A 34 -2.11 -20.17 2.16
C SER A 34 -0.76 -19.46 2.36
N VAL A 35 -0.75 -18.14 2.13
CA VAL A 35 0.47 -17.33 2.17
C VAL A 35 0.30 -16.18 3.15
N PHE A 36 1.31 -15.93 3.98
CA PHE A 36 1.41 -14.72 4.79
C PHE A 36 2.65 -13.93 4.38
N MET A 37 2.47 -12.61 4.17
CA MET A 37 3.56 -11.74 3.75
C MET A 37 4.06 -10.91 4.93
N GLN A 38 5.40 -10.75 5.03
CA GLN A 38 6.05 -9.86 5.99
C GLN A 38 7.04 -8.91 5.31
N LYS A 39 7.15 -7.72 5.85
CA LYS A 39 8.18 -6.72 5.53
C LYS A 39 9.02 -6.44 6.75
N PHE A 40 10.33 -6.53 6.61
CA PHE A 40 11.29 -6.12 7.63
C PHE A 40 12.04 -4.88 7.15
N ASP A 41 11.84 -3.78 7.86
CA ASP A 41 12.41 -2.48 7.50
C ASP A 41 13.57 -2.11 8.43
N PRO A 42 14.77 -1.82 7.90
CA PRO A 42 15.96 -1.61 8.72
C PRO A 42 16.05 -0.23 9.35
N TYR A 43 15.09 0.68 9.13
CA TYR A 43 15.12 1.99 9.77
C TYR A 43 14.75 1.95 11.27
N LEU A 44 15.22 2.97 12.01
CA LEU A 44 15.04 3.09 13.47
C LEU A 44 13.66 3.65 13.89
N ASN A 45 12.85 4.11 12.96
CA ASN A 45 11.49 4.51 13.28
C ASN A 45 10.67 3.30 13.74
N ILE A 46 9.82 3.49 14.73
CA ILE A 46 8.93 2.43 15.21
C ILE A 46 7.93 2.04 14.12
N ASP A 47 7.41 3.06 13.42
CA ASP A 47 6.55 2.93 12.24
C ASP A 47 6.72 4.17 11.34
N PRO A 48 6.18 4.17 10.11
CA PRO A 48 6.29 5.31 9.20
C PRO A 48 5.26 6.41 9.46
N GLY A 49 4.39 6.29 10.47
CA GLY A 49 3.26 7.20 10.70
C GLY A 49 3.63 8.67 10.87
N THR A 50 4.84 8.94 11.37
CA THR A 50 5.39 10.31 11.55
C THR A 50 6.35 10.74 10.45
N MET A 51 6.62 9.87 9.46
CA MET A 51 7.52 10.20 8.37
C MET A 51 6.86 11.12 7.34
N SER A 52 7.68 11.94 6.68
CA SER A 52 7.21 12.76 5.57
C SER A 52 6.86 11.89 4.36
N PRO A 53 5.67 12.06 3.76
CA PRO A 53 5.32 11.36 2.52
C PRO A 53 6.30 11.60 1.37
N TYR A 54 7.01 12.73 1.37
CA TYR A 54 8.05 13.01 0.37
C TYR A 54 9.31 12.14 0.49
N GLN A 55 9.55 11.56 1.67
CA GLN A 55 10.71 10.70 1.90
C GLN A 55 10.36 9.22 1.86
N HIS A 56 9.16 8.87 2.30
CA HIS A 56 8.77 7.49 2.53
C HIS A 56 7.70 6.98 1.54
N GLY A 57 6.98 7.90 0.87
CA GLY A 57 5.81 7.56 0.08
C GLY A 57 4.56 7.40 0.94
N GLU A 58 3.61 6.62 0.48
CA GLU A 58 2.36 6.32 1.18
C GLU A 58 2.60 5.55 2.46
N VAL A 59 1.90 5.93 3.52
CA VAL A 59 1.78 5.12 4.75
C VAL A 59 0.55 4.24 4.61
N PHE A 60 0.78 2.95 4.41
CA PHE A 60 -0.29 1.95 4.34
C PHE A 60 -0.73 1.54 5.74
N VAL A 61 -2.02 1.21 5.92
CA VAL A 61 -2.56 0.81 7.22
C VAL A 61 -3.14 -0.60 7.13
N THR A 62 -2.74 -1.49 8.05
CA THR A 62 -3.29 -2.85 8.15
C THR A 62 -4.69 -2.85 8.76
N LYS A 63 -5.41 -3.99 8.65
CA LYS A 63 -6.78 -4.12 9.19
C LYS A 63 -6.88 -3.88 10.70
N ASP A 64 -5.83 -4.17 11.44
CA ASP A 64 -5.73 -4.02 12.90
C ASP A 64 -4.97 -2.75 13.33
N GLY A 65 -4.76 -1.80 12.40
CA GLY A 65 -4.34 -0.45 12.68
C GLY A 65 -2.83 -0.23 12.81
N ALA A 66 -1.99 -1.05 12.22
CA ALA A 66 -0.57 -0.73 12.10
C ALA A 66 -0.32 0.19 10.90
N GLU A 67 0.41 1.27 11.12
CA GLU A 67 1.00 2.10 10.08
C GLU A 67 2.25 1.40 9.54
N THR A 68 2.37 1.28 8.22
CA THR A 68 3.37 0.42 7.58
C THR A 68 3.87 1.01 6.26
N ASP A 69 4.93 0.41 5.73
CA ASP A 69 5.46 0.71 4.41
C ASP A 69 4.44 0.41 3.29
N LEU A 70 4.56 1.11 2.17
CA LEU A 70 3.69 0.98 0.98
C LEU A 70 3.72 -0.43 0.35
N ASP A 71 4.80 -1.19 0.54
CA ASP A 71 4.92 -2.56 0.03
C ASP A 71 3.81 -3.48 0.56
N LEU A 72 3.29 -3.22 1.77
CA LEU A 72 2.17 -4.01 2.29
C LEU A 72 0.91 -3.84 1.45
N GLY A 73 0.71 -2.69 0.84
CA GLY A 73 -0.36 -2.48 -0.14
C GLY A 73 -0.18 -3.38 -1.37
N HIS A 74 1.04 -3.51 -1.89
CA HIS A 74 1.33 -4.46 -2.96
C HIS A 74 1.05 -5.90 -2.52
N TYR A 75 1.49 -6.29 -1.33
CA TYR A 75 1.24 -7.64 -0.83
C TYR A 75 -0.26 -7.94 -0.78
N GLU A 76 -1.07 -7.08 -0.15
CA GLU A 76 -2.51 -7.28 -0.06
C GLU A 76 -3.18 -7.34 -1.45
N ARG A 77 -2.75 -6.52 -2.41
CA ARG A 77 -3.28 -6.53 -3.78
C ARG A 77 -2.95 -7.82 -4.52
N PHE A 78 -1.74 -8.37 -4.34
CA PHE A 78 -1.31 -9.59 -5.02
C PHE A 78 -1.88 -10.87 -4.41
N ILE A 79 -1.86 -11.00 -3.07
CA ILE A 79 -2.35 -12.22 -2.40
C ILE A 79 -3.85 -12.21 -2.12
N ASP A 80 -4.54 -11.06 -2.32
CA ASP A 80 -5.96 -10.83 -2.05
C ASP A 80 -6.36 -11.20 -0.60
N GLU A 81 -5.55 -10.76 0.36
CA GLU A 81 -5.82 -10.93 1.79
C GLU A 81 -5.45 -9.69 2.59
N GLU A 82 -6.21 -9.39 3.65
CA GLU A 82 -5.91 -8.29 4.55
C GLU A 82 -4.83 -8.71 5.58
N LEU A 83 -3.73 -7.96 5.61
CA LEU A 83 -2.63 -8.17 6.52
C LEU A 83 -2.89 -7.58 7.93
N THR A 84 -2.09 -8.04 8.88
CA THR A 84 -2.10 -7.59 10.27
C THR A 84 -0.79 -6.93 10.64
N LYS A 85 -0.73 -6.31 11.84
CA LYS A 85 0.49 -5.70 12.39
C LYS A 85 1.70 -6.63 12.46
N GLY A 86 1.48 -7.94 12.48
CA GLY A 86 2.55 -8.94 12.38
C GLY A 86 3.25 -8.96 11.03
N ALA A 87 2.69 -8.31 10.01
CA ALA A 87 3.28 -8.21 8.68
C ALA A 87 4.37 -7.13 8.55
N SER A 88 4.50 -6.19 9.50
CA SER A 88 5.49 -5.10 9.44
C SER A 88 6.33 -5.05 10.70
N ILE A 89 7.62 -5.26 10.55
CA ILE A 89 8.62 -5.23 11.62
C ILE A 89 9.71 -4.24 11.23
N THR A 90 9.97 -3.27 12.11
CA THR A 90 11.04 -2.30 11.94
C THR A 90 12.17 -2.55 12.95
N THR A 91 13.37 -2.09 12.64
CA THR A 91 14.48 -2.08 13.62
C THR A 91 14.05 -1.36 14.90
N GLY A 92 13.33 -0.23 14.78
CA GLY A 92 12.84 0.52 15.93
C GLY A 92 11.92 -0.30 16.84
N LYS A 93 10.97 -1.07 16.28
CA LYS A 93 10.10 -1.98 17.07
C LYS A 93 10.92 -3.05 17.79
N VAL A 94 11.86 -3.67 17.11
CA VAL A 94 12.69 -4.74 17.68
C VAL A 94 13.54 -4.21 18.83
N TYR A 95 14.28 -3.11 18.60
CA TYR A 95 15.15 -2.53 19.62
C TYR A 95 14.37 -1.98 20.81
N SER A 96 13.27 -1.26 20.58
CA SER A 96 12.43 -0.75 21.69
C SER A 96 11.86 -1.89 22.53
N THR A 97 11.48 -3.02 21.92
CA THR A 97 10.99 -4.20 22.63
C THR A 97 12.09 -4.82 23.50
N VAL A 98 13.31 -5.00 22.95
CA VAL A 98 14.43 -5.58 23.69
C VAL A 98 14.87 -4.65 24.83
N ILE A 99 14.97 -3.34 24.60
CA ILE A 99 15.31 -2.36 25.63
C ILE A 99 14.23 -2.33 26.72
N ALA A 100 12.94 -2.37 26.37
CA ALA A 100 11.85 -2.44 27.35
C ALA A 100 11.91 -3.72 28.20
N LYS A 101 12.25 -4.87 27.61
CA LYS A 101 12.47 -6.14 28.32
C LYS A 101 13.66 -6.03 29.28
N GLU A 102 14.79 -5.44 28.83
CA GLU A 102 15.97 -5.21 29.67
C GLU A 102 15.60 -4.33 30.88
N ARG A 103 14.90 -3.22 30.67
CA ARG A 103 14.48 -2.33 31.76
C ARG A 103 13.55 -2.98 32.77
N ARG A 104 12.76 -3.99 32.38
CA ARG A 104 11.91 -4.78 33.30
C ARG A 104 12.66 -5.89 34.03
N GLY A 105 13.90 -6.19 33.62
CA GLY A 105 14.70 -7.30 34.18
C GLY A 105 14.40 -8.66 33.59
N ASP A 106 13.75 -8.73 32.41
CA ASP A 106 13.35 -9.98 31.75
C ASP A 106 14.56 -10.86 31.30
N TYR A 107 15.78 -10.35 31.42
CA TYR A 107 17.01 -11.05 31.06
C TYR A 107 17.86 -11.47 32.26
N ASP A 108 17.33 -11.45 33.48
CA ASP A 108 17.97 -11.95 34.72
C ASP A 108 19.41 -11.44 34.94
N GLY A 109 19.70 -10.19 34.56
CA GLY A 109 21.03 -9.57 34.70
C GLY A 109 22.03 -9.93 33.63
N ALA A 110 21.62 -10.64 32.56
CA ALA A 110 22.50 -10.94 31.43
C ALA A 110 22.92 -9.68 30.69
N THR A 111 24.12 -9.70 30.08
CA THR A 111 24.54 -8.66 29.12
C THR A 111 23.72 -8.80 27.83
N VAL A 112 22.88 -7.79 27.54
CA VAL A 112 22.01 -7.78 26.35
C VAL A 112 22.83 -7.31 25.14
N GLN A 113 22.84 -8.13 24.07
CA GLN A 113 23.63 -7.92 22.86
C GLN A 113 22.77 -8.11 21.60
N VAL A 114 23.27 -7.70 20.43
CA VAL A 114 22.58 -7.93 19.16
C VAL A 114 22.34 -9.42 18.95
N ILE A 115 23.36 -10.25 19.14
CA ILE A 115 23.26 -11.70 19.17
C ILE A 115 23.41 -12.14 20.65
N PRO A 116 22.44 -12.84 21.23
CA PRO A 116 21.23 -13.41 20.61
C PRO A 116 19.96 -12.56 20.77
N HIS A 117 19.94 -11.46 21.52
CA HIS A 117 18.71 -10.83 22.01
C HIS A 117 17.92 -10.15 20.89
N ILE A 118 18.56 -9.33 20.05
CA ILE A 118 17.93 -8.68 18.89
C ILE A 118 17.56 -9.74 17.83
N THR A 119 18.48 -10.66 17.51
CA THR A 119 18.21 -11.71 16.52
C THR A 119 17.08 -12.64 16.96
N ASN A 120 16.99 -12.97 18.25
CA ASN A 120 15.86 -13.78 18.78
C ASN A 120 14.53 -13.03 18.67
N GLU A 121 14.49 -11.71 18.91
CA GLU A 121 13.26 -10.94 18.76
C GLU A 121 12.81 -10.91 17.29
N ILE A 122 13.74 -10.80 16.34
CA ILE A 122 13.46 -10.87 14.90
C ILE A 122 12.94 -12.27 14.53
N LYS A 123 13.61 -13.35 14.96
CA LYS A 123 13.17 -14.73 14.71
C LYS A 123 11.78 -14.98 15.29
N ASN A 124 11.53 -14.50 16.51
CA ASN A 124 10.23 -14.62 17.15
C ASN A 124 9.11 -13.95 16.35
N ALA A 125 9.38 -12.83 15.67
CA ALA A 125 8.40 -12.17 14.81
C ALA A 125 8.03 -13.06 13.61
N VAL A 126 8.98 -13.77 13.00
CA VAL A 126 8.72 -14.73 11.91
C VAL A 126 7.92 -15.92 12.40
N TYR A 127 8.36 -16.55 13.49
CA TYR A 127 7.67 -17.73 14.05
C TYR A 127 6.27 -17.39 14.57
N LYS A 128 6.10 -16.21 15.17
CA LYS A 128 4.80 -15.72 15.62
C LYS A 128 3.85 -15.53 14.43
N ALA A 129 4.32 -14.92 13.35
CA ALA A 129 3.53 -14.75 12.14
C ALA A 129 3.08 -16.10 11.55
N ALA A 130 3.98 -17.09 11.49
CA ALA A 130 3.65 -18.44 11.06
C ALA A 130 2.58 -19.10 11.97
N LYS A 131 2.74 -18.96 13.29
CA LYS A 131 1.81 -19.54 14.27
C LYS A 131 0.42 -18.90 14.23
N GLU A 132 0.35 -17.57 14.11
CA GLU A 132 -0.91 -16.81 14.13
C GLU A 132 -1.66 -16.92 12.81
N SER A 133 -0.97 -16.82 11.68
CA SER A 133 -1.58 -16.93 10.35
C SER A 133 -1.96 -18.37 9.98
N LYS A 134 -1.26 -19.35 10.52
CA LYS A 134 -1.34 -20.77 10.13
C LYS A 134 -1.13 -20.99 8.63
N ALA A 135 -0.38 -20.09 8.00
CA ALA A 135 -0.11 -20.16 6.58
C ALA A 135 0.79 -21.36 6.23
N ASP A 136 0.60 -21.91 5.03
CA ASP A 136 1.50 -22.94 4.48
C ASP A 136 2.90 -22.35 4.25
N VAL A 137 2.96 -21.06 3.81
CA VAL A 137 4.20 -20.35 3.52
C VAL A 137 4.16 -18.95 4.11
N VAL A 138 5.23 -18.57 4.81
CA VAL A 138 5.52 -17.18 5.21
C VAL A 138 6.61 -16.64 4.31
N ILE A 139 6.33 -15.54 3.63
CA ILE A 139 7.29 -14.83 2.76
C ILE A 139 7.69 -13.55 3.48
N THR A 140 8.97 -13.41 3.79
CA THR A 140 9.52 -12.22 4.47
C THR A 140 10.48 -11.48 3.53
N GLU A 141 10.14 -10.25 3.19
CA GLU A 141 11.04 -9.36 2.46
C GLU A 141 11.94 -8.61 3.44
N ILE A 142 13.25 -8.66 3.19
CA ILE A 142 14.22 -7.88 3.95
C ILE A 142 14.46 -6.56 3.25
N GLY A 143 14.07 -5.46 3.90
CA GLY A 143 14.29 -4.09 3.45
C GLY A 143 15.77 -3.72 3.42
N GLY A 144 16.08 -2.62 2.74
CA GLY A 144 17.47 -2.18 2.52
C GLY A 144 18.18 -2.98 1.42
N THR A 145 19.48 -2.78 1.32
CA THR A 145 20.36 -3.42 0.33
C THR A 145 21.36 -4.30 1.06
N VAL A 146 21.62 -5.49 0.55
CA VAL A 146 22.66 -6.36 1.12
C VAL A 146 24.00 -5.63 1.06
N GLY A 147 24.66 -5.50 2.23
CA GLY A 147 25.83 -4.66 2.45
C GLY A 147 25.56 -3.44 3.34
N ASP A 148 24.29 -3.04 3.51
CA ASP A 148 23.91 -1.97 4.43
C ASP A 148 24.05 -2.44 5.88
N ILE A 149 24.66 -1.62 6.74
CA ILE A 149 24.88 -1.92 8.17
C ILE A 149 23.56 -2.19 8.88
N GLU A 150 22.52 -1.45 8.54
CA GLU A 150 21.20 -1.50 9.16
C GLU A 150 20.51 -2.86 8.96
N SER A 151 20.83 -3.56 7.87
CA SER A 151 20.20 -4.85 7.52
C SER A 151 20.86 -6.05 8.20
N LEU A 152 22.09 -5.90 8.75
CA LEU A 152 22.86 -7.02 9.30
C LEU A 152 22.13 -7.84 10.38
N PRO A 153 21.42 -7.25 11.36
CA PRO A 153 20.70 -8.04 12.36
C PRO A 153 19.59 -8.90 11.74
N PHE A 154 18.94 -8.42 10.68
CA PHE A 154 17.92 -9.19 9.95
C PHE A 154 18.55 -10.33 9.16
N LEU A 155 19.66 -10.09 8.46
CA LEU A 155 20.39 -11.12 7.72
C LEU A 155 20.88 -12.22 8.66
N GLU A 156 21.46 -11.85 9.82
CA GLU A 156 21.88 -12.82 10.82
C GLU A 156 20.71 -13.64 11.39
N ALA A 157 19.56 -13.00 11.63
CA ALA A 157 18.37 -13.70 12.13
C ALA A 157 17.85 -14.73 11.12
N ILE A 158 17.74 -14.38 9.83
CA ILE A 158 17.28 -15.34 8.82
C ILE A 158 18.28 -16.46 8.54
N ARG A 159 19.59 -16.18 8.65
CA ARG A 159 20.64 -17.19 8.63
C ARG A 159 20.45 -18.21 9.79
N GLN A 160 20.16 -17.71 11.00
CA GLN A 160 19.87 -18.57 12.16
C GLN A 160 18.59 -19.39 11.95
N ILE A 161 17.51 -18.79 11.40
CA ILE A 161 16.28 -19.55 11.06
C ILE A 161 16.59 -20.71 10.12
N HIS A 162 17.44 -20.50 9.10
CA HIS A 162 17.85 -21.57 8.21
C HIS A 162 18.60 -22.69 8.97
N SER A 163 19.49 -22.33 9.88
CA SER A 163 20.27 -23.31 10.68
C SER A 163 19.40 -24.08 11.68
N GLU A 164 18.30 -23.51 12.14
CA GLU A 164 17.37 -24.10 13.12
C GLU A 164 16.29 -24.99 12.48
N ASN A 165 16.10 -24.90 11.16
CA ASN A 165 15.09 -25.64 10.41
C ASN A 165 15.74 -26.61 9.42
N LYS A 166 14.92 -27.48 8.79
CA LYS A 166 15.40 -28.33 7.70
C LYS A 166 15.67 -27.48 6.46
N GLU A 167 16.61 -27.91 5.65
CA GLU A 167 16.94 -27.25 4.38
C GLU A 167 15.71 -27.07 3.48
N SER A 168 14.80 -28.06 3.45
CA SER A 168 13.55 -28.01 2.69
C SER A 168 12.45 -27.12 3.32
N ASP A 169 12.70 -26.51 4.48
CA ASP A 169 11.73 -25.62 5.15
C ASP A 169 12.02 -24.13 4.90
N VAL A 170 13.21 -23.81 4.38
CA VAL A 170 13.68 -22.41 4.17
C VAL A 170 14.22 -22.25 2.76
N LEU A 171 13.82 -21.16 2.08
CA LEU A 171 14.29 -20.80 0.75
C LEU A 171 14.70 -19.34 0.71
N PHE A 172 15.87 -19.06 0.12
CA PHE A 172 16.38 -17.72 -0.07
C PHE A 172 16.29 -17.27 -1.53
N VAL A 173 15.63 -16.12 -1.73
CA VAL A 173 15.53 -15.43 -3.01
C VAL A 173 16.36 -14.15 -2.95
N HIS A 174 17.21 -13.92 -3.93
CA HIS A 174 18.02 -12.71 -4.02
C HIS A 174 17.70 -11.93 -5.30
N THR A 175 17.16 -10.72 -5.17
CA THR A 175 16.84 -9.84 -6.29
C THR A 175 18.07 -8.96 -6.59
N VAL A 176 18.52 -8.97 -7.83
CA VAL A 176 19.75 -8.29 -8.27
C VAL A 176 19.53 -7.51 -9.57
N LEU A 177 20.43 -6.55 -9.83
CA LEU A 177 20.42 -5.76 -11.06
C LEU A 177 21.51 -6.24 -12.01
N VAL A 178 21.15 -6.46 -13.26
CA VAL A 178 22.07 -6.62 -14.38
C VAL A 178 21.90 -5.39 -15.29
N PRO A 179 22.72 -4.35 -15.08
CA PRO A 179 22.58 -3.10 -15.81
C PRO A 179 23.10 -3.21 -17.24
N ASN A 180 22.49 -2.40 -18.11
CA ASN A 180 23.11 -1.99 -19.37
C ASN A 180 23.88 -0.68 -19.13
N ILE A 181 25.14 -0.65 -19.53
CA ILE A 181 25.96 0.57 -19.39
C ILE A 181 25.82 1.38 -20.68
N PRO A 182 25.47 2.67 -20.62
CA PRO A 182 25.40 3.52 -21.82
C PRO A 182 26.69 3.42 -22.66
N GLY A 183 26.53 3.19 -23.97
CA GLY A 183 27.64 2.99 -24.91
C GLY A 183 28.15 1.54 -25.00
N SER A 184 27.51 0.61 -24.32
CA SER A 184 27.77 -0.84 -24.45
C SER A 184 26.43 -1.56 -24.63
N ASP A 185 26.33 -2.42 -25.65
CA ASP A 185 25.12 -3.25 -25.88
C ASP A 185 25.10 -4.51 -24.99
N GLU A 186 26.06 -4.64 -24.09
CA GLU A 186 26.23 -5.83 -23.26
C GLU A 186 25.72 -5.61 -21.83
N LEU A 187 24.85 -6.52 -21.34
CA LEU A 187 24.44 -6.58 -19.94
C LEU A 187 25.60 -7.02 -19.03
N LYS A 188 25.83 -6.31 -17.94
CA LYS A 188 26.98 -6.51 -17.03
C LYS A 188 26.60 -7.28 -15.77
N THR A 189 27.13 -8.51 -15.61
CA THR A 189 26.84 -9.39 -14.45
C THR A 189 27.72 -9.12 -13.21
N LYS A 190 28.73 -8.27 -13.29
CA LYS A 190 29.61 -7.98 -12.14
C LYS A 190 28.88 -7.46 -10.90
N PRO A 191 27.92 -6.52 -10.99
CA PRO A 191 27.17 -6.07 -9.82
C PRO A 191 26.43 -7.21 -9.12
N THR A 192 25.79 -8.10 -9.90
CA THR A 192 25.14 -9.33 -9.41
C THR A 192 26.11 -10.23 -8.65
N GLN A 193 27.29 -10.49 -9.23
CA GLN A 193 28.31 -11.34 -8.60
C GLN A 193 28.83 -10.74 -7.28
N HIS A 194 28.99 -9.41 -7.19
CA HIS A 194 29.40 -8.74 -5.97
C HIS A 194 28.31 -8.81 -4.91
N SER A 195 27.06 -8.54 -5.26
CA SER A 195 25.93 -8.62 -4.34
C SER A 195 25.73 -10.03 -3.78
N PHE A 196 25.86 -11.05 -4.64
CA PHE A 196 25.83 -12.44 -4.20
C PHE A 196 26.95 -12.77 -3.22
N LYS A 197 28.19 -12.34 -3.51
CA LYS A 197 29.33 -12.54 -2.60
C LYS A 197 29.14 -11.86 -1.25
N GLU A 198 28.57 -10.68 -1.24
CA GLU A 198 28.23 -9.96 -0.01
C GLU A 198 27.20 -10.73 0.82
N LEU A 199 26.15 -11.27 0.18
CA LEU A 199 25.17 -12.12 0.87
C LEU A 199 25.82 -13.40 1.41
N MET A 200 26.69 -14.03 0.64
CA MET A 200 27.48 -15.20 1.06
C MET A 200 28.39 -14.92 2.24
N SER A 201 28.98 -13.70 2.32
CA SER A 201 29.83 -13.31 3.44
C SER A 201 29.07 -13.24 4.77
N ASN A 202 27.75 -13.03 4.71
CA ASN A 202 26.82 -13.13 5.83
C ASN A 202 26.34 -14.57 6.10
N GLY A 203 26.91 -15.58 5.42
CA GLY A 203 26.56 -16.99 5.61
C GLY A 203 25.22 -17.42 4.99
N ILE A 204 24.70 -16.65 4.03
CA ILE A 204 23.44 -16.95 3.34
C ILE A 204 23.76 -17.35 1.89
N LYS A 205 23.48 -18.60 1.55
CA LYS A 205 23.48 -19.08 0.16
C LYS A 205 22.06 -18.93 -0.41
N THR A 206 21.95 -18.20 -1.54
CA THR A 206 20.65 -18.05 -2.19
C THR A 206 20.28 -19.29 -3.01
N ASP A 207 18.97 -19.62 -3.06
CA ASP A 207 18.43 -20.70 -3.87
C ASP A 207 17.92 -20.22 -5.23
N VAL A 208 17.45 -18.95 -5.29
CA VAL A 208 16.88 -18.31 -6.49
C VAL A 208 17.49 -16.92 -6.66
N ILE A 209 17.87 -16.58 -7.87
CA ILE A 209 18.26 -15.21 -8.25
C ILE A 209 17.21 -14.63 -9.19
N ILE A 210 16.61 -13.51 -8.78
CA ILE A 210 15.74 -12.70 -9.64
C ILE A 210 16.55 -11.56 -10.24
N VAL A 211 16.68 -11.58 -11.56
CA VAL A 211 17.51 -10.66 -12.33
C VAL A 211 16.64 -9.53 -12.88
N ARG A 212 16.79 -8.33 -12.35
CA ARG A 212 16.24 -7.11 -12.95
C ARG A 212 17.15 -6.63 -14.07
N SER A 213 16.59 -6.45 -15.26
CA SER A 213 17.30 -5.95 -16.44
C SER A 213 16.36 -5.21 -17.39
N ASN A 214 16.88 -4.24 -18.12
CA ASN A 214 16.15 -3.56 -19.21
C ASN A 214 16.25 -4.31 -20.55
N GLY A 215 17.03 -5.38 -20.62
CA GLY A 215 17.22 -6.19 -21.80
C GLY A 215 16.99 -7.68 -21.54
N LEU A 216 16.94 -8.45 -22.62
CA LEU A 216 16.77 -9.90 -22.53
C LEU A 216 17.99 -10.55 -21.85
N VAL A 217 17.76 -11.33 -20.82
CA VAL A 217 18.77 -12.19 -20.20
C VAL A 217 18.88 -13.47 -21.03
N THR A 218 19.89 -13.51 -21.90
CA THR A 218 20.14 -14.65 -22.77
C THR A 218 20.52 -15.92 -21.98
N LYS A 219 20.46 -17.08 -22.65
CA LYS A 219 20.88 -18.35 -22.04
C LYS A 219 22.31 -18.29 -21.52
N ASP A 220 23.24 -17.79 -22.32
CA ASP A 220 24.67 -17.67 -21.92
C ASP A 220 24.84 -16.77 -20.68
N LEU A 221 24.01 -15.71 -20.57
CA LEU A 221 24.05 -14.83 -19.42
C LEU A 221 23.49 -15.52 -18.17
N ARG A 222 22.43 -16.32 -18.30
CA ARG A 222 21.91 -17.15 -17.19
C ARG A 222 22.92 -18.19 -16.74
N GLU A 223 23.57 -18.90 -17.67
CA GLU A 223 24.64 -19.87 -17.38
C GLU A 223 25.82 -19.20 -16.66
N LYS A 224 26.21 -18.00 -17.10
CA LYS A 224 27.25 -17.21 -16.44
C LYS A 224 26.85 -16.80 -15.01
N ILE A 225 25.63 -16.33 -14.79
CA ILE A 225 25.14 -15.99 -13.44
C ILE A 225 25.08 -17.26 -12.58
N SER A 226 24.52 -18.35 -13.10
CA SER A 226 24.46 -19.64 -12.43
C SER A 226 25.85 -20.09 -11.95
N LEU A 227 26.86 -20.07 -12.83
CA LEU A 227 28.22 -20.46 -12.50
C LEU A 227 28.85 -19.59 -11.40
N PHE A 228 28.70 -18.27 -11.46
CA PHE A 228 29.33 -17.35 -10.52
C PHE A 228 28.59 -17.22 -9.20
N CYS A 229 27.30 -17.52 -9.16
CA CYS A 229 26.43 -17.41 -8.00
C CYS A 229 26.02 -18.77 -7.42
N ASP A 230 26.59 -19.86 -7.91
CA ASP A 230 26.37 -21.22 -7.41
C ASP A 230 24.88 -21.58 -7.23
N VAL A 231 24.06 -21.25 -8.26
CA VAL A 231 22.65 -21.60 -8.33
C VAL A 231 22.36 -22.36 -9.63
N PRO A 232 21.37 -23.25 -9.67
CA PRO A 232 20.94 -23.88 -10.93
C PRO A 232 20.52 -22.84 -11.99
N VAL A 233 20.73 -23.13 -13.28
CA VAL A 233 20.35 -22.23 -14.38
C VAL A 233 18.84 -21.91 -14.34
N ASP A 234 18.01 -22.90 -13.99
CA ASP A 234 16.57 -22.78 -13.87
C ASP A 234 16.13 -21.94 -12.67
N ALA A 235 17.04 -21.66 -11.72
CA ALA A 235 16.82 -20.76 -10.59
C ALA A 235 17.24 -19.32 -10.90
N VAL A 236 17.73 -19.02 -12.10
CA VAL A 236 18.02 -17.65 -12.56
C VAL A 236 16.83 -17.12 -13.32
N ILE A 237 15.99 -16.36 -12.64
CA ILE A 237 14.70 -15.87 -13.14
C ILE A 237 14.84 -14.42 -13.61
N GLN A 238 14.44 -14.14 -14.84
CA GLN A 238 14.42 -12.78 -15.35
C GLN A 238 13.16 -12.03 -14.91
N SER A 239 13.35 -10.80 -14.43
CA SER A 239 12.30 -9.81 -14.18
C SER A 239 12.55 -8.59 -15.07
N THR A 240 11.86 -8.50 -16.19
CA THR A 240 11.91 -7.34 -17.09
C THR A 240 10.98 -6.22 -16.62
N ASN A 241 11.15 -5.03 -17.19
CA ASN A 241 10.15 -4.00 -17.08
C ASN A 241 8.87 -4.45 -17.79
N VAL A 242 7.73 -4.22 -17.16
CA VAL A 242 6.40 -4.49 -17.69
C VAL A 242 5.57 -3.22 -17.61
N ASP A 243 4.59 -3.08 -18.49
CA ASP A 243 3.69 -1.92 -18.46
C ASP A 243 2.71 -1.99 -17.27
N LEU A 244 2.38 -3.21 -16.86
CA LEU A 244 1.49 -3.49 -15.74
C LEU A 244 2.19 -4.41 -14.74
N ILE A 245 2.34 -3.96 -13.49
CA ILE A 245 3.02 -4.74 -12.42
C ILE A 245 2.38 -6.12 -12.19
N TYR A 246 1.10 -6.27 -12.47
CA TYR A 246 0.37 -7.54 -12.36
C TYR A 246 0.75 -8.58 -13.41
N GLU A 247 1.56 -8.23 -14.42
CA GLU A 247 2.15 -9.18 -15.35
C GLU A 247 3.31 -9.98 -14.74
N VAL A 248 3.99 -9.42 -13.72
CA VAL A 248 5.20 -10.05 -13.14
C VAL A 248 4.98 -11.49 -12.67
N PRO A 249 3.88 -11.84 -11.98
CA PRO A 249 3.60 -13.24 -11.62
C PRO A 249 3.52 -14.16 -12.84
N LEU A 250 2.93 -13.69 -13.95
CA LEU A 250 2.82 -14.48 -15.18
C LEU A 250 4.19 -14.70 -15.83
N VAL A 251 5.04 -13.65 -15.85
CA VAL A 251 6.43 -13.75 -16.33
C VAL A 251 7.25 -14.76 -15.51
N PHE A 252 7.04 -14.81 -14.19
CA PHE A 252 7.71 -15.77 -13.32
C PHE A 252 7.17 -17.20 -13.51
N HIS A 253 5.85 -17.36 -13.70
CA HIS A 253 5.22 -18.64 -13.98
C HIS A 253 5.72 -19.26 -15.31
N GLU A 254 5.85 -18.44 -16.36
CA GLU A 254 6.37 -18.86 -17.65
C GLU A 254 7.83 -19.34 -17.61
N GLN A 255 8.57 -18.95 -16.55
CA GLN A 255 9.92 -19.41 -16.26
C GLN A 255 9.94 -20.54 -15.20
N HIS A 256 8.79 -21.11 -14.84
CA HIS A 256 8.65 -22.23 -13.90
C HIS A 256 9.16 -21.94 -12.47
N LEU A 257 9.13 -20.68 -12.03
CA LEU A 257 9.58 -20.31 -10.67
C LEU A 257 8.74 -21.00 -9.58
N ASP A 258 7.44 -21.07 -9.76
CA ASP A 258 6.53 -21.74 -8.83
C ASP A 258 6.80 -23.25 -8.75
N ASP A 259 7.05 -23.93 -9.87
CA ASP A 259 7.44 -25.34 -9.89
C ASP A 259 8.76 -25.55 -9.13
N TYR A 260 9.75 -24.67 -9.36
CA TYR A 260 11.03 -24.72 -8.67
C TYR A 260 10.87 -24.57 -7.14
N ILE A 261 10.07 -23.58 -6.69
CA ILE A 261 9.82 -23.33 -5.27
C ILE A 261 9.11 -24.52 -4.61
N LEU A 262 8.07 -25.08 -5.25
CA LEU A 262 7.34 -26.23 -4.74
C LEU A 262 8.27 -27.43 -4.55
N ASN A 263 9.11 -27.72 -5.53
CA ASN A 263 10.07 -28.81 -5.47
C ASN A 263 11.12 -28.59 -4.36
N LYS A 264 11.71 -27.40 -4.27
CA LYS A 264 12.75 -27.09 -3.29
C LYS A 264 12.23 -27.15 -1.84
N LEU A 265 10.99 -26.70 -1.62
CA LEU A 265 10.35 -26.69 -0.30
C LEU A 265 9.59 -28.02 -0.01
N GLU A 266 9.69 -29.03 -0.87
CA GLU A 266 8.97 -30.31 -0.73
C GLU A 266 7.45 -30.09 -0.49
N LEU A 267 6.88 -29.09 -1.14
CA LEU A 267 5.45 -28.85 -1.10
C LEU A 267 4.72 -29.74 -2.12
N LYS A 268 3.50 -30.15 -1.78
CA LYS A 268 2.71 -30.96 -2.70
C LYS A 268 2.47 -30.20 -3.99
N ASP A 269 2.78 -30.84 -5.11
CA ASP A 269 2.43 -30.31 -6.41
C ASP A 269 0.90 -30.20 -6.53
N ARG A 270 0.45 -28.99 -6.85
CA ARG A 270 -0.95 -28.68 -7.12
C ARG A 270 -0.99 -27.89 -8.44
N PRO A 271 -1.86 -28.27 -9.38
CA PRO A 271 -1.96 -27.52 -10.62
C PRO A 271 -2.31 -26.06 -10.32
N ALA A 272 -1.67 -25.13 -11.01
CA ALA A 272 -1.99 -23.71 -10.88
C ALA A 272 -3.48 -23.47 -11.21
N SER A 273 -4.14 -22.62 -10.42
CA SER A 273 -5.52 -22.25 -10.71
C SER A 273 -5.60 -21.60 -12.08
N LYS A 274 -6.50 -22.10 -12.92
CA LYS A 274 -6.64 -21.56 -14.28
C LYS A 274 -7.33 -20.20 -14.21
N GLY A 275 -6.58 -19.15 -14.45
CA GLY A 275 -7.09 -18.05 -15.26
C GLY A 275 -7.50 -16.78 -14.58
N LYS A 276 -8.01 -16.67 -13.34
CA LYS A 276 -8.53 -15.39 -12.81
C LYS A 276 -7.52 -14.24 -12.84
N TRP A 277 -6.27 -14.52 -12.48
CA TRP A 277 -5.22 -13.51 -12.53
C TRP A 277 -4.84 -13.15 -13.96
N ARG A 278 -4.68 -14.14 -14.84
CA ARG A 278 -4.40 -13.93 -16.27
C ARG A 278 -5.56 -13.19 -16.95
N GLU A 279 -6.80 -13.60 -16.71
CA GLU A 279 -8.00 -12.93 -17.24
C GLU A 279 -8.07 -11.46 -16.78
N MET A 280 -7.71 -11.18 -15.55
CA MET A 280 -7.61 -9.82 -15.04
C MET A 280 -6.54 -9.02 -15.77
N VAL A 281 -5.33 -9.56 -15.94
CA VAL A 281 -4.25 -8.91 -16.70
C VAL A 281 -4.65 -8.66 -18.16
N GLU A 282 -5.33 -9.60 -18.80
CA GLU A 282 -5.81 -9.45 -20.18
C GLU A 282 -6.85 -8.31 -20.30
N ARG A 283 -7.73 -8.14 -19.32
CA ARG A 283 -8.69 -7.01 -19.28
C ARG A 283 -8.00 -5.64 -19.28
N PHE A 284 -6.84 -5.51 -18.66
CA PHE A 284 -6.06 -4.26 -18.72
C PHE A 284 -5.58 -3.91 -20.13
N LYS A 285 -5.48 -4.89 -21.02
CA LYS A 285 -5.08 -4.71 -22.43
C LYS A 285 -6.25 -4.42 -23.36
N ASP A 286 -7.49 -4.77 -22.95
CA ASP A 286 -8.72 -4.55 -23.73
C ASP A 286 -9.40 -3.22 -23.35
N VAL A 287 -8.81 -2.09 -23.80
CA VAL A 287 -9.25 -0.74 -23.47
C VAL A 287 -10.17 -0.18 -24.55
N LYS A 288 -11.38 0.26 -24.17
CA LYS A 288 -12.40 0.82 -25.08
C LYS A 288 -12.31 2.35 -25.21
N GLY A 289 -11.64 3.00 -24.27
CA GLY A 289 -11.53 4.44 -24.21
C GLY A 289 -10.66 4.91 -23.06
N GLU A 290 -10.65 6.22 -22.84
CA GLU A 290 -9.86 6.83 -21.77
C GLU A 290 -10.73 7.79 -20.96
N VAL A 291 -10.41 8.00 -19.68
CA VAL A 291 -10.97 9.05 -18.83
C VAL A 291 -9.84 9.81 -18.15
N THR A 292 -10.03 11.12 -17.96
CA THR A 292 -9.04 12.00 -17.33
C THR A 292 -9.53 12.39 -15.93
N ILE A 293 -8.84 11.89 -14.91
CA ILE A 293 -9.14 12.18 -13.51
C ILE A 293 -8.13 13.18 -12.94
N GLY A 294 -8.62 14.31 -12.45
CA GLY A 294 -7.80 15.26 -11.69
C GLY A 294 -7.58 14.79 -10.27
N LEU A 295 -6.35 14.37 -9.94
CA LEU A 295 -5.94 14.10 -8.57
C LEU A 295 -5.41 15.39 -7.95
N VAL A 296 -6.22 16.02 -7.11
CA VAL A 296 -5.92 17.30 -6.46
C VAL A 296 -5.34 17.04 -5.09
N GLY A 297 -4.04 17.21 -4.94
CA GLY A 297 -3.32 16.82 -3.74
C GLY A 297 -2.20 17.77 -3.32
N LYS A 298 -1.62 17.50 -2.14
CA LYS A 298 -0.48 18.24 -1.55
C LYS A 298 0.87 17.63 -1.94
N TYR A 299 0.92 16.31 -2.20
CA TYR A 299 2.15 15.53 -2.38
C TYR A 299 2.34 15.06 -3.82
N VAL A 300 1.78 15.77 -4.78
CA VAL A 300 1.71 15.36 -6.20
C VAL A 300 3.07 15.31 -6.92
N SER A 301 4.13 15.89 -6.34
CA SER A 301 5.49 15.77 -6.86
C SER A 301 6.15 14.41 -6.60
N LEU A 302 5.61 13.61 -5.65
CA LEU A 302 6.02 12.24 -5.40
C LEU A 302 4.81 11.33 -5.57
N HIS A 303 4.73 10.61 -6.68
CA HIS A 303 3.58 9.79 -7.03
C HIS A 303 3.32 8.67 -6.03
N ASP A 304 4.38 8.13 -5.42
CA ASP A 304 4.29 7.07 -4.41
C ASP A 304 3.52 7.51 -3.14
N ALA A 305 3.37 8.81 -2.90
CA ALA A 305 2.55 9.32 -1.78
C ALA A 305 1.05 9.01 -1.93
N TYR A 306 0.59 8.69 -3.14
CA TYR A 306 -0.80 8.34 -3.46
C TYR A 306 -0.91 7.00 -4.20
N LEU A 307 0.03 6.09 -3.96
CA LEU A 307 0.16 4.83 -4.71
C LEU A 307 -1.14 4.01 -4.70
N SER A 308 -1.73 3.76 -3.54
CA SER A 308 -2.97 2.98 -3.44
C SER A 308 -4.16 3.67 -4.11
N VAL A 309 -4.23 5.00 -4.08
CA VAL A 309 -5.27 5.78 -4.78
C VAL A 309 -5.13 5.59 -6.29
N THR A 310 -3.92 5.71 -6.83
CA THR A 310 -3.67 5.56 -8.27
C THR A 310 -3.89 4.15 -8.75
N GLN A 311 -3.51 3.14 -7.95
CA GLN A 311 -3.80 1.74 -8.24
C GLN A 311 -5.32 1.48 -8.24
N ALA A 312 -6.05 1.96 -7.23
CA ALA A 312 -7.50 1.78 -7.15
C ALA A 312 -8.25 2.47 -8.33
N LEU A 313 -7.79 3.63 -8.78
CA LEU A 313 -8.31 4.30 -9.98
C LEU A 313 -8.04 3.48 -11.24
N THR A 314 -6.82 2.96 -11.38
CA THR A 314 -6.41 2.13 -12.53
C THR A 314 -7.20 0.82 -12.58
N ASP A 315 -7.34 0.15 -11.42
CA ASP A 315 -8.13 -1.08 -11.27
C ASP A 315 -9.61 -0.84 -11.64
N ALA A 316 -10.18 0.29 -11.18
CA ALA A 316 -11.56 0.67 -11.52
C ALA A 316 -11.74 1.02 -13.00
N GLY A 317 -10.74 1.66 -13.60
CA GLY A 317 -10.71 1.89 -15.05
C GLY A 317 -10.74 0.59 -15.82
N CYS A 318 -9.85 -0.33 -15.48
CA CYS A 318 -9.79 -1.66 -16.09
C CYS A 318 -11.12 -2.42 -15.99
N GLU A 319 -11.74 -2.44 -14.80
CA GLU A 319 -13.03 -3.11 -14.59
C GLU A 319 -14.12 -2.57 -15.52
N ASN A 320 -14.03 -1.30 -15.92
CA ASN A 320 -14.96 -0.64 -16.83
C ASN A 320 -14.48 -0.59 -18.30
N GLY A 321 -13.32 -1.18 -18.61
CA GLY A 321 -12.72 -1.18 -19.95
C GLY A 321 -12.19 0.19 -20.40
N TYR A 322 -11.76 1.04 -19.48
CA TYR A 322 -11.23 2.37 -19.75
C TYR A 322 -9.84 2.55 -19.12
N LYS A 323 -8.95 3.20 -19.86
CA LYS A 323 -7.69 3.70 -19.31
C LYS A 323 -7.94 4.96 -18.51
N VAL A 324 -7.41 5.02 -17.28
CA VAL A 324 -7.45 6.22 -16.45
C VAL A 324 -6.18 7.02 -16.64
N ASN A 325 -6.32 8.24 -17.19
CA ASN A 325 -5.25 9.22 -17.26
C ASN A 325 -5.33 10.11 -16.03
N ILE A 326 -4.34 10.01 -15.13
CA ILE A 326 -4.30 10.79 -13.90
C ILE A 326 -3.58 12.12 -14.19
N LYS A 327 -4.32 13.24 -14.08
CA LYS A 327 -3.76 14.58 -14.11
C LYS A 327 -3.42 14.99 -12.68
N TRP A 328 -2.15 15.00 -12.37
CA TRP A 328 -1.61 15.42 -11.08
C TRP A 328 -1.73 16.94 -10.93
N ILE A 329 -2.47 17.41 -9.94
CA ILE A 329 -2.75 18.82 -9.73
C ILE A 329 -2.31 19.21 -8.33
N ASN A 330 -1.29 20.08 -8.25
CA ASN A 330 -0.94 20.70 -6.99
C ASN A 330 -2.05 21.67 -6.57
N SER A 331 -2.64 21.43 -5.41
CA SER A 331 -3.74 22.25 -4.92
C SER A 331 -3.41 23.75 -4.82
N GLU A 332 -2.16 24.11 -4.52
CA GLU A 332 -1.71 25.52 -4.48
C GLU A 332 -1.73 26.21 -5.85
N GLU A 333 -1.71 25.45 -6.95
CA GLU A 333 -1.82 26.02 -8.31
C GLU A 333 -3.26 26.42 -8.65
N ILE A 334 -4.27 25.78 -8.06
CA ILE A 334 -5.68 26.07 -8.27
C ILE A 334 -6.00 27.48 -7.75
N GLU A 335 -5.40 27.90 -6.63
CA GLU A 335 -5.57 29.23 -6.05
C GLU A 335 -5.14 30.33 -7.02
N LYS A 336 -4.15 30.04 -7.89
CA LYS A 336 -3.64 30.96 -8.89
C LYS A 336 -4.41 30.89 -10.21
N LYS A 337 -4.89 29.70 -10.58
CA LYS A 337 -5.53 29.42 -11.86
C LYS A 337 -6.57 28.31 -11.75
N ALA A 338 -7.80 28.69 -11.44
CA ALA A 338 -8.91 27.73 -11.29
C ALA A 338 -9.24 26.96 -12.59
N SER A 339 -8.94 27.52 -13.77
CA SER A 339 -9.18 26.86 -15.06
C SER A 339 -8.37 25.56 -15.28
N ILE A 340 -7.43 25.23 -14.38
CA ILE A 340 -6.71 23.94 -14.42
C ILE A 340 -7.66 22.75 -14.21
N LEU A 341 -8.85 22.99 -13.63
CA LEU A 341 -9.90 22.00 -13.37
C LEU A 341 -10.83 21.76 -14.57
N GLU A 342 -10.76 22.62 -15.60
CA GLU A 342 -11.60 22.49 -16.78
C GLU A 342 -11.24 21.26 -17.61
N GLY A 343 -12.26 20.61 -18.19
CA GLY A 343 -12.10 19.44 -19.05
C GLY A 343 -11.73 18.14 -18.32
N LEU A 344 -11.83 18.11 -16.99
CA LEU A 344 -11.68 16.87 -16.23
C LEU A 344 -12.97 16.05 -16.27
N ASP A 345 -12.84 14.75 -16.45
CA ASP A 345 -13.99 13.83 -16.41
C ASP A 345 -14.43 13.53 -14.97
N GLY A 346 -13.52 13.67 -14.00
CA GLY A 346 -13.76 13.54 -12.56
C GLY A 346 -12.64 14.15 -11.73
N ILE A 347 -12.93 14.49 -10.48
CA ILE A 347 -11.98 15.08 -9.53
C ILE A 347 -11.91 14.22 -8.28
N ILE A 348 -10.71 13.81 -7.87
CA ILE A 348 -10.47 13.14 -6.61
C ILE A 348 -9.58 14.00 -5.71
N VAL A 349 -10.01 14.15 -4.44
CA VAL A 349 -9.23 14.82 -3.39
C VAL A 349 -8.86 13.75 -2.35
N PRO A 350 -7.60 13.29 -2.33
CA PRO A 350 -7.14 12.24 -1.43
C PRO A 350 -6.89 12.75 -0.01
N GLY A 351 -6.48 11.84 0.87
CA GLY A 351 -6.04 12.14 2.23
C GLY A 351 -4.84 13.08 2.29
N GLY A 352 -4.69 13.75 3.42
CA GLY A 352 -3.58 14.66 3.70
C GLY A 352 -3.67 15.25 5.10
N PHE A 353 -2.61 15.95 5.53
CA PHE A 353 -2.51 16.62 6.83
C PHE A 353 -2.00 18.05 6.68
N GLY A 354 -2.36 18.92 7.66
CA GLY A 354 -1.87 20.29 7.74
C GLY A 354 -2.53 21.26 6.75
N SER A 355 -2.17 22.53 6.85
CA SER A 355 -2.88 23.65 6.20
C SER A 355 -2.48 23.93 4.74
N ARG A 356 -1.33 23.43 4.27
CA ARG A 356 -0.82 23.72 2.92
C ARG A 356 -1.80 23.26 1.83
N GLY A 357 -2.12 24.14 0.88
CA GLY A 357 -2.95 23.86 -0.29
C GLY A 357 -4.43 23.56 0.01
N THR A 358 -4.91 23.85 1.22
CA THR A 358 -6.30 23.59 1.64
C THR A 358 -7.30 24.41 0.84
N GLU A 359 -7.02 25.68 0.61
CA GLU A 359 -7.93 26.57 -0.14
C GLU A 359 -8.14 26.09 -1.58
N GLY A 360 -7.06 25.67 -2.25
CA GLY A 360 -7.17 25.10 -3.60
C GLY A 360 -7.99 23.80 -3.63
N MET A 361 -7.92 22.96 -2.58
CA MET A 361 -8.77 21.77 -2.48
C MET A 361 -10.25 22.13 -2.26
N ILE A 362 -10.53 23.17 -1.44
CA ILE A 362 -11.90 23.70 -1.25
C ILE A 362 -12.44 24.24 -2.57
N MET A 363 -11.62 24.97 -3.34
CA MET A 363 -11.99 25.44 -4.67
C MET A 363 -12.28 24.27 -5.64
N ALA A 364 -11.53 23.18 -5.59
CA ALA A 364 -11.76 22.00 -6.41
C ALA A 364 -13.08 21.31 -6.04
N SER A 365 -13.40 21.16 -4.75
CA SER A 365 -14.68 20.64 -4.26
C SER A 365 -15.85 21.51 -4.72
N LYS A 366 -15.74 22.84 -4.55
CA LYS A 366 -16.73 23.80 -5.01
C LYS A 366 -16.95 23.72 -6.52
N TYR A 367 -15.87 23.69 -7.31
CA TYR A 367 -15.95 23.57 -8.76
C TYR A 367 -16.69 22.31 -9.19
N ALA A 368 -16.34 21.16 -8.60
CA ALA A 368 -16.97 19.88 -8.91
C ALA A 368 -18.48 19.91 -8.60
N ARG A 369 -18.85 20.45 -7.43
CA ARG A 369 -20.24 20.56 -6.99
C ARG A 369 -21.07 21.50 -7.88
N GLU A 370 -20.54 22.67 -8.22
CA GLU A 370 -21.28 23.68 -9.00
C GLU A 370 -21.38 23.35 -10.50
N ASN A 371 -20.41 22.59 -11.04
CA ASN A 371 -20.39 22.18 -12.45
C ASN A 371 -20.83 20.74 -12.69
N ASN A 372 -21.34 20.06 -11.67
CA ASN A 372 -21.74 18.64 -11.73
C ASN A 372 -20.66 17.70 -12.28
N VAL A 373 -19.38 18.01 -11.98
CA VAL A 373 -18.25 17.11 -12.26
C VAL A 373 -18.21 16.04 -11.16
N PRO A 374 -18.07 14.75 -11.48
CA PRO A 374 -17.93 13.70 -10.48
C PRO A 374 -16.81 14.01 -9.48
N TYR A 375 -17.15 13.99 -8.20
CA TYR A 375 -16.24 14.26 -7.09
C TYR A 375 -16.11 13.06 -6.16
N PHE A 376 -14.87 12.70 -5.83
CA PHE A 376 -14.59 11.70 -4.81
C PHE A 376 -13.60 12.25 -3.77
N GLY A 377 -14.08 12.45 -2.54
CA GLY A 377 -13.27 12.93 -1.41
C GLY A 377 -12.88 11.78 -0.48
N ILE A 378 -11.59 11.61 -0.20
CA ILE A 378 -11.08 10.57 0.70
C ILE A 378 -10.46 11.23 1.92
N CYS A 379 -10.88 10.84 3.13
CA CYS A 379 -10.37 11.28 4.42
C CYS A 379 -10.36 12.83 4.50
N TYR A 380 -9.23 13.47 4.29
CA TYR A 380 -9.13 14.93 4.21
C TYR A 380 -10.04 15.51 3.11
N GLY A 381 -10.22 14.81 2.00
CA GLY A 381 -11.14 15.20 0.93
C GLY A 381 -12.61 15.29 1.35
N MET A 382 -13.07 14.47 2.31
CA MET A 382 -14.39 14.61 2.90
C MET A 382 -14.48 15.86 3.79
N GLN A 383 -13.44 16.11 4.59
CA GLN A 383 -13.37 17.29 5.45
C GLN A 383 -13.39 18.57 4.62
N ILE A 384 -12.66 18.61 3.51
CA ILE A 384 -12.65 19.68 2.52
C ILE A 384 -14.04 19.93 1.93
N ALA A 385 -14.75 18.87 1.53
CA ALA A 385 -16.10 18.98 0.98
C ALA A 385 -17.10 19.56 2.00
N LEU A 386 -17.00 19.19 3.27
CA LEU A 386 -17.83 19.74 4.35
C LEU A 386 -17.52 21.22 4.62
N ILE A 387 -16.25 21.62 4.57
CA ILE A 387 -15.83 23.02 4.70
C ILE A 387 -16.33 23.83 3.49
N ASP A 388 -16.24 23.30 2.25
CA ASP A 388 -16.82 23.95 1.07
C ASP A 388 -18.31 24.24 1.26
N VAL A 389 -19.09 23.24 1.64
CA VAL A 389 -20.55 23.40 1.87
C VAL A 389 -20.81 24.42 2.97
N ALA A 390 -20.08 24.38 4.07
CA ALA A 390 -20.24 25.34 5.15
C ALA A 390 -19.98 26.77 4.71
N ARG A 391 -18.89 27.00 3.97
CA ARG A 391 -18.52 28.33 3.49
C ARG A 391 -19.44 28.85 2.36
N ASN A 392 -19.68 28.02 1.36
CA ASN A 392 -20.27 28.47 0.09
C ASN A 392 -21.80 28.25 0.00
N LYS A 393 -22.39 27.34 0.80
CA LYS A 393 -23.86 27.17 0.86
C LYS A 393 -24.50 27.74 2.12
N LEU A 394 -23.80 27.65 3.28
CA LEU A 394 -24.34 28.18 4.56
C LEU A 394 -23.81 29.57 4.91
N GLY A 395 -22.81 30.10 4.19
CA GLY A 395 -22.25 31.42 4.41
C GLY A 395 -21.35 31.55 5.65
N PHE A 396 -20.86 30.44 6.21
CA PHE A 396 -19.94 30.41 7.35
C PHE A 396 -18.51 30.68 6.85
N LYS A 397 -18.21 31.95 6.58
CA LYS A 397 -17.02 32.38 5.82
C LYS A 397 -15.68 31.88 6.36
N ASP A 398 -15.53 31.70 7.69
CA ASP A 398 -14.32 31.21 8.34
C ASP A 398 -14.43 29.74 8.78
N ALA A 399 -15.47 29.01 8.33
CA ALA A 399 -15.61 27.59 8.63
C ALA A 399 -14.34 26.81 8.25
N ASN A 400 -13.85 26.00 9.18
CA ASN A 400 -12.57 25.31 9.00
C ASN A 400 -12.48 24.04 9.84
N SER A 401 -11.35 23.35 9.70
CA SER A 401 -10.87 22.36 10.67
C SER A 401 -10.04 23.06 11.74
N THR A 402 -10.16 22.62 13.00
CA THR A 402 -9.30 23.10 14.10
C THR A 402 -7.84 22.63 13.93
N GLU A 403 -7.55 21.70 13.04
CA GLU A 403 -6.18 21.38 12.59
C GLU A 403 -5.54 22.56 11.85
N ILE A 404 -6.34 23.28 11.05
CA ILE A 404 -5.89 24.35 10.16
C ILE A 404 -5.97 25.71 10.85
N ASN A 405 -7.09 25.98 11.46
CA ASN A 405 -7.35 27.20 12.24
C ASN A 405 -8.00 26.85 13.57
N PRO A 406 -7.21 26.75 14.64
CA PRO A 406 -7.73 26.45 15.99
C PRO A 406 -8.75 27.47 16.52
N ASP A 407 -8.71 28.70 16.03
CA ASP A 407 -9.54 29.81 16.47
C ASP A 407 -10.76 30.07 15.57
N THR A 408 -11.11 29.13 14.69
CA THR A 408 -12.28 29.27 13.80
C THR A 408 -13.59 29.39 14.59
N ASN A 409 -14.48 30.33 14.18
CA ASN A 409 -15.81 30.44 14.79
C ASN A 409 -16.76 29.29 14.39
N TYR A 410 -16.41 28.54 13.34
CA TYR A 410 -17.20 27.41 12.85
C TYR A 410 -16.31 26.17 12.66
N PRO A 411 -15.98 25.47 13.77
CA PRO A 411 -15.17 24.25 13.72
C PRO A 411 -16.00 23.08 13.16
N ILE A 412 -16.13 23.04 11.83
CA ILE A 412 -16.87 21.99 11.12
C ILE A 412 -16.17 20.63 11.28
N ILE A 413 -14.85 20.67 11.35
CA ILE A 413 -13.99 19.52 11.62
C ILE A 413 -13.23 19.80 12.90
N ASP A 414 -13.27 18.87 13.85
CA ASP A 414 -12.66 19.05 15.17
C ASP A 414 -12.09 17.73 15.72
N LEU A 415 -11.29 17.84 16.77
CA LEU A 415 -10.81 16.71 17.56
C LEU A 415 -11.94 16.09 18.39
N LEU A 416 -11.96 14.78 18.48
CA LEU A 416 -12.74 14.11 19.52
C LEU A 416 -12.18 14.45 20.92
N GLU A 417 -13.04 14.52 21.93
CA GLU A 417 -12.64 14.90 23.30
C GLU A 417 -11.51 14.03 23.85
N ASN A 418 -11.53 12.73 23.57
CA ASN A 418 -10.49 11.79 23.98
C ASN A 418 -9.14 11.95 23.24
N GLN A 419 -9.05 12.88 22.28
CA GLN A 419 -7.85 13.17 21.50
C GLN A 419 -7.19 14.52 21.85
N LYS A 420 -7.78 15.31 22.74
CA LYS A 420 -7.32 16.67 23.06
C LYS A 420 -6.02 16.73 23.88
N ASP A 421 -5.68 15.68 24.65
CA ASP A 421 -4.53 15.69 25.60
C ASP A 421 -3.37 14.76 25.22
N ILE A 422 -3.25 14.40 23.92
CA ILE A 422 -2.23 13.44 23.47
C ILE A 422 -0.88 14.14 23.30
N LYS A 423 0.12 13.76 24.12
CA LYS A 423 1.50 14.26 24.05
C LYS A 423 2.34 13.54 22.97
N ASN A 424 2.09 12.26 22.74
CA ASN A 424 2.79 11.45 21.75
C ASN A 424 1.93 11.31 20.50
N VAL A 425 2.38 11.83 19.35
CA VAL A 425 1.58 11.86 18.11
C VAL A 425 1.58 10.54 17.35
N GLY A 426 2.63 9.71 17.46
CA GLY A 426 2.72 8.43 16.78
C GLY A 426 1.72 7.39 17.33
N GLY A 427 1.02 6.67 16.46
CA GLY A 427 0.09 5.60 16.84
C GLY A 427 -1.18 6.03 17.56
N THR A 428 -1.54 7.33 17.54
CA THR A 428 -2.69 7.90 18.28
C THR A 428 -3.86 8.28 17.39
N LEU A 429 -3.75 8.02 16.09
CA LEU A 429 -4.81 8.22 15.12
C LEU A 429 -5.91 7.16 15.28
N ARG A 430 -7.06 7.39 14.69
CA ARG A 430 -8.05 6.33 14.45
C ARG A 430 -7.55 5.46 13.30
N LEU A 431 -7.08 4.25 13.62
CA LEU A 431 -6.34 3.37 12.72
C LEU A 431 -7.02 2.01 12.57
N GLY A 432 -7.01 1.47 11.34
CA GLY A 432 -7.52 0.14 11.04
C GLY A 432 -8.99 0.09 10.67
N ASN A 433 -9.58 -1.11 10.73
CA ASN A 433 -10.95 -1.35 10.31
C ASN A 433 -11.98 -0.91 11.36
N TYR A 434 -12.98 -0.12 10.92
CA TYR A 434 -14.16 0.24 11.72
C TYR A 434 -15.44 -0.04 10.95
N ASP A 435 -16.50 -0.34 11.68
CA ASP A 435 -17.83 -0.59 11.13
C ASP A 435 -18.50 0.73 10.71
N CYS A 436 -19.26 0.70 9.62
CA CYS A 436 -20.05 1.80 9.12
C CYS A 436 -21.41 1.26 8.63
N SER A 437 -22.50 1.82 9.13
CA SER A 437 -23.87 1.53 8.69
C SER A 437 -24.25 2.48 7.57
N LEU A 438 -24.81 1.95 6.48
CA LEU A 438 -25.17 2.71 5.30
C LEU A 438 -26.65 3.08 5.30
N GLU A 439 -26.95 4.33 4.91
CA GLU A 439 -28.31 4.83 4.72
C GLU A 439 -28.97 4.13 3.52
N LYS A 440 -30.12 3.47 3.76
CA LYS A 440 -30.93 2.88 2.68
C LYS A 440 -31.33 3.99 1.70
N ASP A 441 -31.41 3.68 0.43
CA ASP A 441 -31.70 4.62 -0.66
C ASP A 441 -30.58 5.61 -1.02
N SER A 442 -29.41 5.55 -0.34
CA SER A 442 -28.24 6.30 -0.73
C SER A 442 -27.59 5.72 -1.99
N LEU A 443 -26.79 6.54 -2.70
CA LEU A 443 -25.97 6.05 -3.80
C LEU A 443 -24.93 5.04 -3.30
N VAL A 444 -24.32 5.33 -2.16
CA VAL A 444 -23.29 4.46 -1.56
C VAL A 444 -23.88 3.09 -1.20
N TYR A 445 -25.08 3.05 -0.61
CA TYR A 445 -25.76 1.77 -0.34
C TYR A 445 -25.95 0.93 -1.62
N LYS A 446 -26.36 1.58 -2.72
CA LYS A 446 -26.53 0.90 -4.03
C LYS A 446 -25.20 0.39 -4.60
N LEU A 447 -24.08 1.09 -4.33
CA LEU A 447 -22.76 0.69 -4.80
C LEU A 447 -22.21 -0.51 -4.03
N TYR A 448 -22.38 -0.54 -2.70
CA TYR A 448 -21.91 -1.65 -1.87
C TYR A 448 -22.86 -2.87 -1.91
N GLY A 449 -24.16 -2.63 -1.96
CA GLY A 449 -25.17 -3.68 -1.87
C GLY A 449 -25.33 -4.29 -0.47
N GLU A 450 -24.79 -3.64 0.55
CA GLU A 450 -24.77 -4.11 1.95
C GLU A 450 -25.20 -2.98 2.89
N GLU A 451 -25.86 -3.32 4.04
CA GLU A 451 -26.29 -2.33 5.05
C GLU A 451 -25.15 -1.95 6.00
N LYS A 452 -24.20 -2.86 6.24
CA LYS A 452 -23.06 -2.65 7.11
C LYS A 452 -21.78 -3.02 6.39
N ILE A 453 -20.85 -2.09 6.42
CA ILE A 453 -19.52 -2.25 5.82
C ILE A 453 -18.45 -2.07 6.89
N LYS A 454 -17.24 -2.50 6.57
CA LYS A 454 -16.09 -2.32 7.44
C LYS A 454 -14.96 -1.72 6.63
N GLU A 455 -14.51 -0.52 7.01
CA GLU A 455 -13.54 0.25 6.23
C GLU A 455 -12.33 0.67 7.05
N ARG A 456 -11.22 0.97 6.38
CA ARG A 456 -9.91 1.23 6.98
C ARG A 456 -9.66 2.72 7.16
N HIS A 457 -9.30 3.14 8.37
CA HIS A 457 -9.13 4.54 8.77
C HIS A 457 -7.68 4.88 9.06
N ARG A 458 -7.33 6.17 8.84
CA ARG A 458 -6.08 6.80 9.22
C ARG A 458 -6.27 8.31 9.39
N HIS A 459 -6.86 8.75 10.49
CA HIS A 459 -7.11 10.19 10.74
C HIS A 459 -7.29 10.47 12.24
N ARG A 460 -7.25 11.75 12.60
CA ARG A 460 -7.44 12.25 13.97
C ARG A 460 -8.67 13.12 14.10
N TYR A 461 -8.92 13.96 13.10
CA TYR A 461 -10.00 14.91 13.07
C TYR A 461 -11.25 14.29 12.46
N GLU A 462 -12.42 14.69 13.00
CA GLU A 462 -13.73 14.16 12.63
C GLU A 462 -14.70 15.30 12.32
N PHE A 463 -15.79 14.99 11.62
CA PHE A 463 -16.88 15.93 11.46
C PHE A 463 -17.53 16.25 12.80
N ASN A 464 -17.71 17.54 13.09
CA ASN A 464 -18.36 18.03 14.32
C ASN A 464 -19.89 17.89 14.22
N ASN A 465 -20.47 17.00 15.01
CA ASN A 465 -21.88 16.66 15.00
C ASN A 465 -22.82 17.84 15.33
N ASP A 466 -22.33 18.89 16.01
CA ASP A 466 -23.12 20.11 16.31
C ASP A 466 -23.59 20.81 15.02
N TYR A 467 -22.90 20.59 13.91
CA TYR A 467 -23.24 21.13 12.60
C TYR A 467 -24.09 20.19 11.75
N ARG A 468 -24.41 18.96 12.21
CA ARG A 468 -25.10 17.93 11.41
C ARG A 468 -26.43 18.44 10.82
N GLY A 469 -27.25 19.13 11.61
CA GLY A 469 -28.51 19.70 11.16
C GLY A 469 -28.34 20.79 10.08
N LYS A 470 -27.37 21.68 10.26
CA LYS A 470 -27.09 22.78 9.33
C LYS A 470 -26.52 22.27 8.00
N ILE A 471 -25.57 21.35 8.07
CA ILE A 471 -24.98 20.73 6.86
C ILE A 471 -26.03 19.93 6.08
N ARG A 472 -26.92 19.20 6.78
CA ARG A 472 -28.05 18.49 6.13
C ARG A 472 -28.99 19.47 5.43
N SER A 473 -29.32 20.63 6.03
CA SER A 473 -30.17 21.66 5.41
C SER A 473 -29.54 22.28 4.15
N ALA A 474 -28.21 22.19 4.00
CA ALA A 474 -27.50 22.58 2.79
C ALA A 474 -27.50 21.52 1.67
N GLY A 475 -28.24 20.40 1.84
CA GLY A 475 -28.39 19.36 0.83
C GLY A 475 -27.38 18.22 0.91
N VAL A 476 -26.63 18.10 2.02
CA VAL A 476 -25.74 16.96 2.27
C VAL A 476 -26.51 15.84 2.93
N THR A 477 -26.36 14.63 2.40
CA THR A 477 -26.85 13.38 3.02
C THR A 477 -25.68 12.70 3.73
N PHE A 478 -25.89 12.29 4.97
CA PHE A 478 -24.93 11.47 5.73
C PHE A 478 -25.26 10.01 5.46
N SER A 479 -24.62 9.44 4.44
CA SER A 479 -24.94 8.12 3.92
C SER A 479 -24.20 6.97 4.60
N GLY A 480 -23.23 7.28 5.45
CA GLY A 480 -22.52 6.30 6.27
C GLY A 480 -22.25 6.83 7.67
N ILE A 481 -22.59 6.03 8.68
CA ILE A 481 -22.43 6.39 10.11
C ILE A 481 -21.76 5.23 10.86
N ASN A 482 -20.78 5.52 11.69
CA ASN A 482 -20.32 4.61 12.72
C ASN A 482 -21.27 4.77 13.93
N GLU A 483 -22.14 3.79 14.15
CA GLU A 483 -23.20 3.86 15.17
C GLU A 483 -22.64 3.87 16.60
N ASP A 484 -21.55 3.13 16.85
CA ASP A 484 -20.96 2.99 18.18
C ASP A 484 -20.43 4.33 18.73
N LYS A 485 -19.92 5.18 17.85
CA LYS A 485 -19.32 6.48 18.22
C LYS A 485 -20.12 7.68 17.70
N ASP A 486 -21.22 7.43 17.01
CA ASP A 486 -22.04 8.44 16.31
C ASP A 486 -21.19 9.34 15.39
N LEU A 487 -20.29 8.76 14.60
CA LEU A 487 -19.40 9.49 13.69
C LEU A 487 -19.88 9.39 12.25
N VAL A 488 -19.78 10.52 11.54
CA VAL A 488 -20.08 10.58 10.10
C VAL A 488 -18.91 10.00 9.31
N GLU A 489 -19.17 8.94 8.57
CA GLU A 489 -18.16 8.22 7.78
C GLU A 489 -18.27 8.51 6.28
N ILE A 490 -19.47 8.77 5.76
CA ILE A 490 -19.71 9.03 4.35
C ILE A 490 -20.73 10.14 4.17
N ILE A 491 -20.48 11.01 3.22
CA ILE A 491 -21.41 12.05 2.78
C ILE A 491 -21.68 11.96 1.28
N GLU A 492 -22.90 12.40 0.89
CA GLU A 492 -23.33 12.53 -0.51
C GLU A 492 -24.03 13.88 -0.73
N ILE A 493 -23.92 14.43 -1.95
CA ILE A 493 -24.78 15.51 -2.44
C ILE A 493 -25.61 14.95 -3.58
N LYS A 494 -26.92 14.73 -3.34
CA LYS A 494 -27.82 14.04 -4.26
C LYS A 494 -28.14 14.83 -5.55
N ASP A 495 -27.95 16.13 -5.54
CA ASP A 495 -28.16 17.00 -6.70
C ASP A 495 -27.08 16.83 -7.77
N ASN A 496 -25.96 16.20 -7.45
CA ASN A 496 -24.87 15.89 -8.36
C ASN A 496 -24.95 14.42 -8.81
N ASP A 497 -24.53 14.13 -10.05
CA ASP A 497 -24.49 12.76 -10.59
C ASP A 497 -23.63 11.81 -9.74
N PHE A 498 -22.51 12.33 -9.22
CA PHE A 498 -21.66 11.65 -8.26
C PHE A 498 -20.87 12.67 -7.42
N PHE A 499 -21.32 12.92 -6.22
CA PHE A 499 -20.56 13.67 -5.23
C PHE A 499 -20.57 12.87 -3.93
N VAL A 500 -19.50 12.10 -3.75
CA VAL A 500 -19.34 11.18 -2.61
C VAL A 500 -18.03 11.49 -1.92
N ALA A 501 -18.04 11.52 -0.59
CA ALA A 501 -16.81 11.59 0.16
C ALA A 501 -16.89 10.74 1.44
N CYS A 502 -15.76 10.13 1.82
CA CYS A 502 -15.66 9.24 2.96
C CYS A 502 -14.48 9.62 3.88
N GLN A 503 -14.63 9.36 5.18
CA GLN A 503 -13.61 9.64 6.18
C GLN A 503 -12.52 8.56 6.23
N PHE A 504 -12.85 7.36 5.80
CA PHE A 504 -11.93 6.22 5.69
C PHE A 504 -11.15 6.24 4.37
N HIS A 505 -10.25 5.26 4.21
CA HIS A 505 -9.35 5.08 3.06
C HIS A 505 -9.74 3.84 2.25
N PRO A 506 -10.68 3.94 1.30
CA PRO A 506 -11.15 2.82 0.49
C PRO A 506 -10.07 2.24 -0.44
N GLU A 507 -9.05 3.05 -0.77
CA GLU A 507 -7.91 2.64 -1.58
C GLU A 507 -7.12 1.50 -0.95
N PHE A 508 -7.07 1.40 0.38
CA PHE A 508 -6.37 0.30 1.07
C PHE A 508 -7.06 -1.04 0.90
N LYS A 509 -8.35 -1.06 0.54
CA LYS A 509 -9.14 -2.27 0.36
C LYS A 509 -9.44 -2.61 -1.10
N SER A 510 -9.09 -1.72 -2.04
CA SER A 510 -9.21 -2.02 -3.47
C SER A 510 -8.21 -3.10 -3.89
N ARG A 511 -8.65 -3.99 -4.77
CA ARG A 511 -7.86 -5.10 -5.34
C ARG A 511 -8.08 -5.15 -6.85
N PRO A 512 -7.10 -5.54 -7.65
CA PRO A 512 -7.27 -5.68 -9.09
C PRO A 512 -8.30 -6.77 -9.46
N THR A 513 -8.50 -7.75 -8.55
CA THR A 513 -9.50 -8.82 -8.70
C THR A 513 -10.84 -8.50 -8.07
N LYS A 514 -10.92 -7.46 -7.23
CA LYS A 514 -12.13 -7.00 -6.52
C LYS A 514 -12.04 -5.50 -6.28
N VAL A 515 -12.38 -4.74 -7.29
CA VAL A 515 -12.35 -3.28 -7.25
C VAL A 515 -13.31 -2.74 -6.18
N HIS A 516 -12.82 -1.77 -5.40
CA HIS A 516 -13.61 -1.16 -4.34
C HIS A 516 -14.86 -0.43 -4.91
N PRO A 517 -16.06 -0.61 -4.32
CA PRO A 517 -17.32 -0.08 -4.86
C PRO A 517 -17.34 1.43 -5.12
N LEU A 518 -16.73 2.23 -4.22
CA LEU A 518 -16.68 3.68 -4.39
C LEU A 518 -15.80 4.10 -5.56
N PHE A 519 -14.64 3.48 -5.78
CA PHE A 519 -13.80 3.74 -6.94
C PHE A 519 -14.48 3.32 -8.24
N ASN A 520 -15.14 2.16 -8.24
CA ASN A 520 -15.90 1.69 -9.40
C ASN A 520 -17.04 2.63 -9.75
N GLY A 521 -17.82 3.08 -8.74
CA GLY A 521 -18.88 4.06 -8.91
C GLY A 521 -18.39 5.41 -9.45
N PHE A 522 -17.27 5.90 -8.91
CA PHE A 522 -16.65 7.15 -9.34
C PHE A 522 -16.19 7.09 -10.80
N ILE A 523 -15.51 6.03 -11.22
CA ILE A 523 -15.04 5.89 -12.61
C ILE A 523 -16.23 5.73 -13.57
N LYS A 524 -17.28 4.98 -13.20
CA LYS A 524 -18.52 4.91 -14.01
C LYS A 524 -19.15 6.29 -14.21
N ALA A 525 -19.18 7.11 -13.16
CA ALA A 525 -19.70 8.47 -13.25
C ALA A 525 -18.81 9.36 -14.13
N ALA A 526 -17.47 9.23 -14.02
CA ALA A 526 -16.51 9.96 -14.86
C ALA A 526 -16.66 9.58 -16.35
N ILE A 527 -16.83 8.30 -16.67
CA ILE A 527 -17.10 7.82 -18.04
C ILE A 527 -18.40 8.44 -18.57
N LYS A 528 -19.47 8.43 -17.74
CA LYS A 528 -20.74 9.06 -18.10
C LYS A 528 -20.58 10.57 -18.35
N ASN A 529 -19.83 11.26 -17.51
CA ASN A 529 -19.58 12.70 -17.64
C ASN A 529 -18.83 13.03 -18.93
N LYS A 530 -17.81 12.27 -19.26
CA LYS A 530 -17.06 12.40 -20.52
C LYS A 530 -17.93 12.28 -21.77
N ASN A 531 -18.96 11.45 -21.73
CA ASN A 531 -19.83 11.13 -22.86
C ASN A 531 -21.07 12.06 -22.95
N LYS A 532 -21.20 13.06 -22.07
CA LYS A 532 -22.18 14.14 -22.18
C LYS A 532 -21.75 15.20 -23.18
#